data_ffe2d60466bafe12abf8fd8c85eb7cf2
#
_entry.id   ffe2d60466bafe12abf8fd8c85eb7cf2
#
_cell.length_a   1.000
_cell.length_b   1.000
_cell.length_c   1.000
_cell.angle_alpha   90.00
_cell.angle_beta   90.00
_cell.angle_gamma   90.00
#
_symmetry.space_group_name_H-M   'P 1'
#
loop_
_entity.id
_entity.type
_entity.pdbx_description
1 polymer ?
#
loop_
_entity_poly.entity_id
_entity_poly.type
_entity_poly.pdbx_seq_one_letter_code
_entity_poly.pdbx_strand_id
1 'polypeptide(L)'
;TYRTKENRGLIKERVIAVSLNFLLTFVLITAFSVFIVGKLVIGYLKGKGLIDYDFNFYMLNILTYFLIFAIFFLTISIIYYYAPAITKRWKFFNAGSITASVLTILVTNLFSYYLVNFASYNKVYGSIGSLIALMVWLYFIALILLVGFEINASIDQVKEEQEESETDYFFE
;
A
#
# COMPACT_ATOMS: atom_id res chain seq x y z
N THR A 1 -11.81 -10.65 -17.48
CA THR A 1 -10.62 -11.54 -17.39
C THR A 1 -9.54 -10.94 -18.25
N TYR A 2 -8.56 -10.31 -17.63
CA TYR A 2 -7.40 -9.72 -18.32
C TYR A 2 -6.65 -10.85 -19.05
N ARG A 3 -6.66 -10.83 -20.40
CA ARG A 3 -5.93 -11.78 -21.23
C ARG A 3 -4.45 -11.41 -21.30
N THR A 4 -3.76 -11.34 -20.18
CA THR A 4 -2.31 -11.21 -20.17
C THR A 4 -1.70 -12.59 -20.30
N LYS A 5 -1.21 -12.95 -21.49
CA LYS A 5 -0.35 -14.12 -21.65
C LYS A 5 0.99 -13.82 -21.01
N GLU A 6 1.34 -14.56 -19.96
CA GLU A 6 2.65 -14.48 -19.35
C GLU A 6 3.72 -14.96 -20.32
N ASN A 7 4.54 -14.04 -20.83
CA ASN A 7 5.67 -14.34 -21.74
C ASN A 7 7.01 -14.36 -21.00
N ARG A 8 6.98 -14.35 -19.67
CA ARG A 8 8.20 -14.36 -18.84
C ARG A 8 8.68 -15.80 -18.65
N GLY A 9 10.01 -16.02 -18.78
CA GLY A 9 10.58 -17.34 -18.43
C GLY A 9 10.38 -17.65 -16.95
N LEU A 10 10.17 -18.92 -16.60
CA LEU A 10 9.88 -19.40 -15.24
C LEU A 10 10.86 -18.90 -14.16
N ILE A 11 12.14 -18.73 -14.51
CA ILE A 11 13.17 -18.21 -13.58
C ILE A 11 12.90 -16.74 -13.26
N LYS A 12 12.57 -15.93 -14.28
CA LYS A 12 12.32 -14.50 -14.13
C LYS A 12 11.06 -14.23 -13.29
N GLU A 13 10.03 -15.02 -13.48
CA GLU A 13 8.80 -14.99 -12.68
C GLU A 13 9.09 -15.26 -11.20
N ARG A 14 9.84 -16.31 -10.90
CA ARG A 14 10.21 -16.65 -9.53
C ARG A 14 11.10 -15.60 -8.86
N VAL A 15 12.06 -15.04 -9.58
CA VAL A 15 12.92 -13.96 -9.06
C VAL A 15 12.08 -12.73 -8.72
N ILE A 16 11.14 -12.34 -9.57
CA ILE A 16 10.24 -11.22 -9.30
C ILE A 16 9.38 -11.51 -8.06
N ALA A 17 8.77 -12.68 -7.96
CA ALA A 17 7.94 -13.06 -6.82
C ALA A 17 8.72 -13.02 -5.49
N VAL A 18 9.94 -13.56 -5.46
CA VAL A 18 10.82 -13.53 -4.29
C VAL A 18 11.22 -12.09 -3.95
N SER A 19 11.61 -11.30 -4.95
CA SER A 19 11.99 -9.89 -4.74
C SER A 19 10.84 -9.05 -4.17
N LEU A 20 9.61 -9.27 -4.66
CA LEU A 20 8.42 -8.58 -4.16
C LEU A 20 8.08 -9.00 -2.72
N ASN A 21 8.29 -10.27 -2.38
CA ASN A 21 8.09 -10.75 -1.01
C ASN A 21 9.10 -10.15 -0.02
N PHE A 22 10.37 -10.07 -0.42
CA PHE A 22 11.40 -9.36 0.35
C PHE A 22 11.07 -7.87 0.50
N LEU A 23 10.64 -7.21 -0.58
CA LEU A 23 10.22 -5.82 -0.55
C LEU A 23 9.08 -5.60 0.45
N LEU A 24 8.03 -6.41 0.40
CA LEU A 24 6.90 -6.32 1.32
C LEU A 24 7.33 -6.48 2.77
N THR A 25 8.16 -7.48 3.05
CA THR A 25 8.69 -7.73 4.41
C THR A 25 9.52 -6.54 4.88
N PHE A 26 10.42 -6.03 4.04
CA PHE A 26 11.25 -4.86 4.35
C PHE A 26 10.41 -3.62 4.65
N VAL A 27 9.37 -3.39 3.86
CA VAL A 27 8.46 -2.25 4.05
C VAL A 27 7.66 -2.36 5.34
N LEU A 28 7.15 -3.55 5.66
CA LEU A 28 6.47 -3.77 6.93
C LEU A 28 7.39 -3.43 8.11
N ILE A 29 8.61 -3.96 8.11
CA ILE A 29 9.60 -3.67 9.16
C ILE A 29 9.90 -2.16 9.23
N THR A 30 10.10 -1.51 8.09
CA THR A 30 10.38 -0.07 8.02
C THR A 30 9.20 0.76 8.52
N ALA A 31 7.97 0.43 8.13
CA ALA A 31 6.77 1.12 8.58
C ALA A 31 6.58 1.02 10.10
N PHE A 32 6.75 -0.18 10.67
CA PHE A 32 6.73 -0.36 12.12
C PHE A 32 7.84 0.43 12.83
N SER A 33 9.05 0.42 12.27
CA SER A 33 10.19 1.15 12.84
C SER A 33 9.92 2.66 12.83
N VAL A 34 9.43 3.23 11.73
CA VAL A 34 9.08 4.66 11.64
C VAL A 34 7.99 5.02 12.64
N PHE A 35 6.98 4.16 12.83
CA PHE A 35 5.91 4.40 13.79
C PHE A 35 6.42 4.40 15.23
N ILE A 36 7.28 3.44 15.61
CA ILE A 36 7.85 3.33 16.96
C ILE A 36 8.81 4.49 17.23
N VAL A 37 9.76 4.73 16.31
CA VAL A 37 10.76 5.81 16.45
C VAL A 37 10.07 7.17 16.45
N GLY A 38 9.07 7.39 15.60
CA GLY A 38 8.29 8.62 15.59
C GLY A 38 7.66 8.92 16.94
N LYS A 39 7.00 7.93 17.57
CA LYS A 39 6.43 8.09 18.91
C LYS A 39 7.49 8.36 19.99
N LEU A 40 8.63 7.68 19.92
CA LEU A 40 9.73 7.86 20.88
C LEU A 40 10.34 9.27 20.75
N VAL A 41 10.59 9.73 19.54
CA VAL A 41 11.14 11.06 19.27
C VAL A 41 10.17 12.15 19.75
N ILE A 42 8.89 12.05 19.41
CA ILE A 42 7.87 13.00 19.88
C ILE A 42 7.79 13.01 21.41
N GLY A 43 7.80 11.83 22.04
CA GLY A 43 7.79 11.71 23.51
C GLY A 43 9.02 12.32 24.18
N TYR A 44 10.20 12.11 23.60
CA TYR A 44 11.47 12.67 24.10
C TYR A 44 11.51 14.19 23.99
N LEU A 45 11.13 14.74 22.83
CA LEU A 45 11.10 16.19 22.59
C LEU A 45 10.09 16.89 23.51
N LYS A 46 8.93 16.25 23.74
CA LYS A 46 7.91 16.70 24.66
C LYS A 46 8.40 16.72 26.09
N GLY A 47 9.11 15.67 26.53
CA GLY A 47 9.68 15.56 27.90
C GLY A 47 10.77 16.58 28.17
N LYS A 48 11.46 17.09 27.15
CA LYS A 48 12.47 18.16 27.29
C LYS A 48 11.93 19.59 27.11
N GLY A 49 10.63 19.77 26.90
CA GLY A 49 10.02 21.08 26.67
C GLY A 49 10.49 21.78 25.41
N LEU A 50 11.07 21.02 24.45
CA LEU A 50 11.58 21.55 23.18
C LEU A 50 10.48 21.76 22.13
N ILE A 51 9.25 21.32 22.44
CA ILE A 51 8.09 21.46 21.57
C ILE A 51 7.02 22.23 22.32
N ASP A 52 6.66 23.40 21.82
CA ASP A 52 5.46 24.11 22.24
C ASP A 52 4.21 23.33 21.83
N TYR A 53 3.22 23.28 22.74
CA TYR A 53 2.18 22.27 22.78
C TYR A 53 1.25 22.22 21.56
N ASP A 54 1.17 23.27 20.71
CA ASP A 54 0.17 23.36 19.66
C ASP A 54 0.73 23.16 18.24
N PHE A 55 1.64 24.00 17.80
CA PHE A 55 2.05 24.03 16.39
C PHE A 55 3.04 22.90 16.03
N ASN A 56 4.06 22.70 16.83
CA ASN A 56 5.10 21.70 16.54
C ASN A 56 4.58 20.26 16.69
N PHE A 57 3.65 20.03 17.60
CA PHE A 57 3.01 18.71 17.75
C PHE A 57 2.19 18.32 16.53
N TYR A 58 1.35 19.24 16.00
CA TYR A 58 0.57 18.98 14.79
C TYR A 58 1.47 18.79 13.58
N MET A 59 2.52 19.59 13.45
CA MET A 59 3.45 19.49 12.32
C MET A 59 4.20 18.16 12.31
N LEU A 60 4.67 17.67 13.46
CA LEU A 60 5.33 16.37 13.57
C LEU A 60 4.38 15.20 13.28
N ASN A 61 3.12 15.29 13.72
CA ASN A 61 2.12 14.29 13.37
C ASN A 61 1.85 14.26 11.88
N ILE A 62 1.64 15.41 11.24
CA ILE A 62 1.44 15.51 9.78
C ILE A 62 2.63 14.92 9.03
N LEU A 63 3.86 15.26 9.45
CA LEU A 63 5.07 14.70 8.85
C LEU A 63 5.14 13.18 8.98
N THR A 64 4.77 12.64 10.13
CA THR A 64 4.73 11.18 10.36
C THR A 64 3.72 10.51 9.45
N TYR A 65 2.50 11.03 9.32
CA TYR A 65 1.50 10.50 8.40
C TYR A 65 1.93 10.61 6.94
N PHE A 66 2.58 11.71 6.57
CA PHE A 66 3.13 11.89 5.22
C PHE A 66 4.23 10.86 4.92
N LEU A 67 5.14 10.60 5.86
CA LEU A 67 6.17 9.57 5.71
C LEU A 67 5.57 8.17 5.57
N ILE A 68 4.58 7.84 6.39
CA ILE A 68 3.86 6.56 6.30
C ILE A 68 3.17 6.43 4.94
N PHE A 69 2.48 7.49 4.48
CA PHE A 69 1.87 7.52 3.14
C PHE A 69 2.92 7.30 2.05
N ALA A 70 4.05 7.99 2.11
CA ALA A 70 5.12 7.87 1.13
C ALA A 70 5.68 6.45 1.06
N ILE A 71 5.88 5.79 2.21
CA ILE A 71 6.35 4.40 2.28
C ILE A 71 5.35 3.45 1.61
N PHE A 72 4.06 3.53 1.96
CA PHE A 72 3.03 2.70 1.34
C PHE A 72 2.89 2.98 -0.14
N PHE A 73 2.88 4.25 -0.53
CA PHE A 73 2.77 4.68 -1.92
C PHE A 73 3.93 4.14 -2.78
N LEU A 74 5.17 4.31 -2.32
CA LEU A 74 6.35 3.79 -3.02
C LEU A 74 6.28 2.27 -3.16
N THR A 75 5.89 1.57 -2.10
CA THR A 75 5.77 0.11 -2.11
C THR A 75 4.73 -0.37 -3.10
N ILE A 76 3.53 0.19 -3.04
CA ILE A 76 2.43 -0.19 -3.94
C ILE A 76 2.77 0.17 -5.38
N SER A 77 3.43 1.32 -5.61
CA SER A 77 3.91 1.71 -6.93
C SER A 77 4.93 0.72 -7.50
N ILE A 78 5.87 0.24 -6.67
CA ILE A 78 6.84 -0.78 -7.07
C ILE A 78 6.12 -2.10 -7.39
N ILE A 79 5.15 -2.51 -6.56
CA ILE A 79 4.36 -3.71 -6.81
C ILE A 79 3.66 -3.61 -8.16
N TYR A 80 2.95 -2.52 -8.43
CA TYR A 80 2.21 -2.35 -9.70
C TYR A 80 3.12 -2.18 -10.91
N TYR A 81 4.34 -1.71 -10.71
CA TYR A 81 5.32 -1.59 -11.79
C TYR A 81 5.96 -2.94 -12.17
N TYR A 82 6.23 -3.80 -11.20
CA TYR A 82 6.98 -5.04 -11.42
C TYR A 82 6.13 -6.31 -11.43
N ALA A 83 5.05 -6.36 -10.64
CA ALA A 83 4.25 -7.57 -10.49
C ALA A 83 3.47 -7.95 -11.74
N PRO A 84 2.73 -7.04 -12.42
CA PRO A 84 1.92 -7.42 -13.55
C PRO A 84 2.75 -7.85 -14.76
N ALA A 85 2.33 -8.94 -15.41
CA ALA A 85 2.90 -9.42 -16.66
C ALA A 85 2.23 -8.74 -17.87
N ILE A 86 2.15 -7.40 -17.86
CA ILE A 86 1.54 -6.59 -18.92
C ILE A 86 2.56 -6.18 -19.96
N THR A 87 2.12 -6.05 -21.21
CA THR A 87 2.99 -5.70 -22.36
C THR A 87 3.50 -4.26 -22.24
N LYS A 88 2.65 -3.32 -21.82
CA LYS A 88 2.97 -1.91 -21.61
C LYS A 88 3.04 -1.65 -20.10
N ARG A 89 4.21 -1.32 -19.56
CA ARG A 89 4.37 -1.07 -18.12
C ARG A 89 3.67 0.22 -17.72
N TRP A 90 2.92 0.18 -16.64
CA TRP A 90 2.29 1.36 -16.06
C TRP A 90 3.33 2.36 -15.58
N LYS A 91 2.95 3.64 -15.58
CA LYS A 91 3.80 4.68 -14.97
C LYS A 91 3.94 4.41 -13.48
N PHE A 92 5.11 4.74 -12.92
CA PHE A 92 5.37 4.60 -11.48
C PHE A 92 4.34 5.36 -10.64
N PHE A 93 4.01 6.58 -11.04
CA PHE A 93 2.91 7.36 -10.48
C PHE A 93 1.64 7.07 -11.28
N ASN A 94 0.75 6.27 -10.71
CA ASN A 94 -0.51 5.88 -11.34
C ASN A 94 -1.68 6.05 -10.36
N ALA A 95 -2.90 6.18 -10.90
CA ALA A 95 -4.11 6.40 -10.11
C ALA A 95 -4.38 5.25 -9.11
N GLY A 96 -4.12 4.02 -9.52
CA GLY A 96 -4.30 2.85 -8.67
C GLY A 96 -3.37 2.83 -7.47
N SER A 97 -2.08 3.23 -7.61
CA SER A 97 -1.15 3.29 -6.47
C SER A 97 -1.53 4.37 -5.47
N ILE A 98 -2.00 5.54 -5.94
CA ILE A 98 -2.48 6.61 -5.07
C ILE A 98 -3.72 6.15 -4.29
N THR A 99 -4.72 5.63 -5.00
CA THR A 99 -5.97 5.15 -4.39
C THR A 99 -5.72 4.02 -3.40
N ALA A 100 -4.91 3.03 -3.78
CA ALA A 100 -4.58 1.91 -2.90
C ALA A 100 -3.81 2.36 -1.65
N SER A 101 -2.90 3.34 -1.76
CA SER A 101 -2.16 3.87 -0.60
C SER A 101 -3.07 4.60 0.38
N VAL A 102 -3.97 5.44 -0.12
CA VAL A 102 -4.97 6.12 0.72
C VAL A 102 -5.88 5.11 1.42
N LEU A 103 -6.42 4.14 0.67
CA LEU A 103 -7.27 3.09 1.24
C LEU A 103 -6.53 2.24 2.26
N THR A 104 -5.25 1.91 2.03
CA THR A 104 -4.42 1.16 2.98
C THR A 104 -4.31 1.87 4.32
N ILE A 105 -4.03 3.17 4.30
CA ILE A 105 -3.95 3.98 5.53
C ILE A 105 -5.31 4.03 6.22
N LEU A 106 -6.37 4.28 5.48
CA LEU A 106 -7.73 4.37 6.01
C LEU A 106 -8.13 3.06 6.69
N VAL A 107 -7.98 1.93 5.98
CA VAL A 107 -8.33 0.60 6.52
C VAL A 107 -7.44 0.23 7.70
N THR A 108 -6.15 0.55 7.66
CA THR A 108 -5.23 0.28 8.79
C THR A 108 -5.64 1.07 10.04
N ASN A 109 -6.04 2.34 9.89
CA ASN A 109 -6.53 3.14 11.02
C ASN A 109 -7.86 2.61 11.55
N LEU A 110 -8.83 2.28 10.69
CA LEU A 110 -10.11 1.69 11.09
C LEU A 110 -9.90 0.34 11.79
N PHE A 111 -9.01 -0.49 11.27
CA PHE A 111 -8.70 -1.78 11.86
C PHE A 111 -8.00 -1.64 13.21
N SER A 112 -7.08 -0.70 13.34
CA SER A 112 -6.44 -0.36 14.63
C SER A 112 -7.47 0.10 15.66
N TYR A 113 -8.40 0.98 15.26
CA TYR A 113 -9.49 1.42 16.12
C TYR A 113 -10.37 0.24 16.56
N TYR A 114 -10.71 -0.65 15.64
CA TYR A 114 -11.46 -1.87 15.92
C TYR A 114 -10.73 -2.73 16.98
N LEU A 115 -9.43 -2.99 16.78
CA LEU A 115 -8.64 -3.81 17.70
C LEU A 115 -8.57 -3.21 19.12
N VAL A 116 -8.41 -1.89 19.22
CA VAL A 116 -8.32 -1.21 20.52
C VAL A 116 -9.66 -1.27 21.29
N ASN A 117 -10.77 -1.08 20.59
CA ASN A 117 -12.09 -1.02 21.22
C ASN A 117 -12.74 -2.40 21.45
N PHE A 118 -12.38 -3.37 20.63
CA PHE A 118 -12.92 -4.75 20.71
C PHE A 118 -11.91 -5.76 21.25
N ALA A 119 -10.89 -5.30 22.00
CA ALA A 119 -9.85 -6.12 22.62
C ALA A 119 -10.35 -7.24 23.56
N SER A 120 -11.65 -7.31 23.85
CA SER A 120 -12.27 -8.43 24.56
C SER A 120 -12.03 -9.79 23.89
N TYR A 121 -11.78 -9.80 22.58
CA TYR A 121 -11.45 -10.99 21.81
C TYR A 121 -10.14 -11.65 22.28
N ASN A 122 -9.13 -10.83 22.66
CA ASN A 122 -7.85 -11.32 23.18
C ASN A 122 -7.99 -12.00 24.54
N LYS A 123 -9.00 -11.63 25.35
CA LYS A 123 -9.26 -12.30 26.64
C LYS A 123 -9.81 -13.70 26.50
N VAL A 124 -10.52 -13.99 25.39
CA VAL A 124 -11.16 -15.29 25.15
C VAL A 124 -10.22 -16.21 24.35
N TYR A 125 -9.54 -15.70 23.35
CA TYR A 125 -8.75 -16.50 22.40
C TYR A 125 -7.23 -16.37 22.58
N GLY A 126 -6.73 -15.53 23.50
CA GLY A 126 -5.30 -15.36 23.76
C GLY A 126 -4.50 -14.99 22.51
N SER A 127 -3.37 -15.67 22.29
CA SER A 127 -2.49 -15.44 21.13
C SER A 127 -3.13 -15.77 19.77
N ILE A 128 -4.13 -16.65 19.74
CA ILE A 128 -4.86 -17.01 18.51
C ILE A 128 -5.66 -15.81 17.98
N GLY A 129 -6.20 -14.97 18.88
CA GLY A 129 -6.92 -13.75 18.50
C GLY A 129 -6.06 -12.76 17.71
N SER A 130 -4.80 -12.60 18.07
CA SER A 130 -3.88 -11.74 17.31
C SER A 130 -3.53 -12.29 15.92
N LEU A 131 -3.43 -13.61 15.78
CA LEU A 131 -3.20 -14.25 14.51
C LEU A 131 -4.40 -14.09 13.57
N ILE A 132 -5.62 -14.27 14.08
CA ILE A 132 -6.85 -14.05 13.31
C ILE A 132 -6.95 -12.59 12.87
N ALA A 133 -6.66 -11.66 13.77
CA ALA A 133 -6.66 -10.24 13.46
C ALA A 133 -5.66 -9.91 12.33
N LEU A 134 -4.44 -10.45 12.40
CA LEU A 134 -3.43 -10.30 11.35
C LEU A 134 -3.92 -10.82 10.00
N MET A 135 -4.55 -12.01 9.98
CA MET A 135 -5.08 -12.59 8.74
C MET A 135 -6.19 -11.74 8.14
N VAL A 136 -7.09 -11.21 8.95
CA VAL A 136 -8.16 -10.30 8.50
C VAL A 136 -7.57 -9.00 7.94
N TRP A 137 -6.57 -8.43 8.60
CA TRP A 137 -5.88 -7.23 8.11
C TRP A 137 -5.19 -7.49 6.77
N LEU A 138 -4.46 -8.59 6.64
CA LEU A 138 -3.81 -8.97 5.37
C LEU A 138 -4.82 -9.19 4.25
N TYR A 139 -5.99 -9.76 4.56
CA TYR A 139 -7.08 -9.92 3.60
C TYR A 139 -7.57 -8.56 3.07
N PHE A 140 -7.80 -7.59 3.94
CA PHE A 140 -8.18 -6.23 3.50
C PHE A 140 -7.09 -5.57 2.64
N ILE A 141 -5.82 -5.70 3.01
CA ILE A 141 -4.71 -5.18 2.20
C ILE A 141 -4.68 -5.82 0.82
N ALA A 142 -4.89 -7.14 0.73
CA ALA A 142 -4.96 -7.84 -0.55
C ALA A 142 -6.13 -7.34 -1.43
N LEU A 143 -7.31 -7.11 -0.85
CA LEU A 143 -8.45 -6.53 -1.56
C LEU A 143 -8.15 -5.12 -2.08
N ILE A 144 -7.51 -4.27 -1.28
CA ILE A 144 -7.13 -2.92 -1.67
C ILE A 144 -6.15 -2.94 -2.84
N LEU A 145 -5.16 -3.82 -2.80
CA LEU A 145 -4.21 -4.00 -3.90
C LEU A 145 -4.92 -4.46 -5.19
N LEU A 146 -5.91 -5.34 -5.07
CA LEU A 146 -6.73 -5.76 -6.21
C LEU A 146 -7.53 -4.60 -6.80
N VAL A 147 -8.19 -3.80 -5.97
CA VAL A 147 -8.98 -2.63 -6.42
C VAL A 147 -8.07 -1.60 -7.12
N GLY A 148 -6.90 -1.30 -6.55
CA GLY A 148 -5.97 -0.38 -7.20
C GLY A 148 -5.39 -0.91 -8.51
N PHE A 149 -5.16 -2.23 -8.60
CA PHE A 149 -4.80 -2.88 -9.86
C PHE A 149 -5.90 -2.73 -10.92
N GLU A 150 -7.16 -2.98 -10.54
CA GLU A 150 -8.33 -2.86 -11.40
C GLU A 150 -8.50 -1.44 -11.96
N ILE A 151 -8.29 -0.43 -11.11
CA ILE A 151 -8.32 0.98 -11.54
C ILE A 151 -7.27 1.24 -12.63
N ASN A 152 -6.04 0.78 -12.43
CA ASN A 152 -4.99 0.98 -13.43
C ASN A 152 -5.29 0.25 -14.73
N ALA A 153 -5.77 -0.98 -14.64
CA ALA A 153 -6.10 -1.81 -15.79
C ALA A 153 -7.27 -1.23 -16.59
N SER A 154 -8.30 -0.71 -15.92
CA SER A 154 -9.43 -0.05 -16.57
C SER A 154 -9.01 1.24 -17.31
N ILE A 155 -8.13 2.03 -16.70
CA ILE A 155 -7.58 3.24 -17.34
C ILE A 155 -6.76 2.88 -18.59
N ASP A 156 -5.98 1.81 -18.53
CA ASP A 156 -5.15 1.36 -19.66
C ASP A 156 -6.02 0.85 -20.82
N GLN A 157 -7.07 0.10 -20.50
CA GLN A 157 -8.02 -0.41 -21.49
C GLN A 157 -8.73 0.72 -22.25
N VAL A 158 -9.24 1.74 -21.53
CA VAL A 158 -9.90 2.89 -22.15
C VAL A 158 -8.95 3.65 -23.10
N LYS A 159 -7.65 3.74 -22.73
CA LYS A 159 -6.66 4.39 -23.60
C LYS A 159 -6.38 3.58 -24.88
N GLU A 160 -6.29 2.26 -24.76
CA GLU A 160 -6.11 1.40 -25.95
C GLU A 160 -7.30 1.51 -26.90
N GLU A 161 -8.53 1.51 -26.38
CA GLU A 161 -9.74 1.70 -27.21
C GLU A 161 -9.77 3.07 -27.90
N GLN A 162 -9.27 4.12 -27.25
CA GLN A 162 -9.17 5.46 -27.85
C GLN A 162 -8.08 5.51 -28.94
N GLU A 163 -6.91 4.92 -28.71
CA GLU A 163 -5.83 4.85 -29.70
C GLU A 163 -6.25 4.04 -30.94
N GLU A 164 -7.02 2.97 -30.76
CA GLU A 164 -7.57 2.19 -31.88
C GLU A 164 -8.61 2.98 -32.68
N SER A 165 -9.52 3.67 -32.01
CA SER A 165 -10.55 4.48 -32.69
C SER A 165 -9.96 5.65 -33.49
N GLU A 166 -8.94 6.33 -32.95
CA GLU A 166 -8.25 7.41 -33.67
C GLU A 166 -7.52 6.89 -34.92
N THR A 167 -6.89 5.72 -34.85
CA THR A 167 -6.22 5.12 -36.01
C THR A 167 -7.19 4.74 -37.12
N ASP A 168 -8.38 4.25 -36.79
CA ASP A 168 -9.40 3.91 -37.81
C ASP A 168 -9.92 5.15 -38.55
N TYR A 169 -10.07 6.30 -37.85
CA TYR A 169 -10.46 7.56 -38.52
C TYR A 169 -9.41 8.14 -39.49
N PHE A 170 -8.13 7.78 -39.35
CA PHE A 170 -7.07 8.26 -40.23
C PHE A 170 -6.90 7.39 -41.51
N PHE A 171 -7.51 6.20 -41.57
CA PHE A 171 -7.42 5.27 -42.68
C PHE A 171 -8.72 5.16 -43.53
N GLU A 172 -9.81 5.85 -43.12
CA GLU A 172 -10.99 6.09 -43.93
C GLU A 172 -10.88 7.43 -44.72
#